data_b0efc9f4a9c3d895363445026654ba71
#
_entry.id   b0efc9f4a9c3d895363445026654ba71
#
_cell.length_a   1.000
_cell.length_b   1.000
_cell.length_c   1.000
_cell.angle_alpha   90.00
_cell.angle_beta   90.00
_cell.angle_gamma   90.00
#
_symmetry.space_group_name_H-M   'P 1'
#
loop_
_entity.id
_entity.type
_entity.pdbx_description
1 polymer ?
#
loop_
_entity_poly.entity_id
_entity_poly.type
_entity_poly.pdbx_seq_one_letter_code
_entity_poly.pdbx_strand_id
1 'polypeptide(L)'
;ESPRVSVGALRLLGAVVVVAGIAMVLELGRDARTAANASGARLWGLRAFGVLMGMGSATQTAVNGHLGRVLGSPLQAGQISLAVGLLILLVLVLVLPKDRRAIATGVTPGPWWMWLGGVLGAFFVFGGAALVPRLGTGTTVIGSLTGTIICGQVLESLGVGTGKRRGLPTPYRLFGLVLVITGVAMVRLL
;
A
#
# COMPACT_ATOMS: atom_id res chain seq x y z
N GLU A 1 -13.64 -11.59 35.21
CA GLU A 1 -13.09 -12.32 34.02
C GLU A 1 -13.16 -11.46 32.81
N SER A 2 -12.06 -11.31 32.16
CA SER A 2 -11.55 -10.11 31.52
C SER A 2 -12.20 -9.75 30.17
N PRO A 3 -12.72 -8.53 29.98
CA PRO A 3 -13.17 -8.02 28.68
C PRO A 3 -12.02 -7.85 27.66
N ARG A 4 -10.77 -7.97 28.11
CA ARG A 4 -9.59 -7.78 27.24
C ARG A 4 -9.36 -8.91 26.23
N VAL A 5 -9.75 -10.14 26.53
CA VAL A 5 -9.58 -11.29 25.62
C VAL A 5 -10.61 -11.24 24.49
N SER A 6 -11.84 -10.82 24.80
CA SER A 6 -12.90 -10.68 23.78
C SER A 6 -12.60 -9.55 22.77
N VAL A 7 -12.05 -8.42 23.24
CA VAL A 7 -11.66 -7.30 22.38
C VAL A 7 -10.51 -7.69 21.46
N GLY A 8 -9.54 -8.47 21.95
CA GLY A 8 -8.45 -9.02 21.11
C GLY A 8 -8.95 -9.96 20.02
N ALA A 9 -9.88 -10.86 20.36
CA ALA A 9 -10.47 -11.81 19.43
C ALA A 9 -11.30 -11.10 18.34
N LEU A 10 -12.08 -10.07 18.69
CA LEU A 10 -12.85 -9.27 17.74
C LEU A 10 -11.96 -8.44 16.79
N ARG A 11 -10.84 -7.91 17.28
CA ARG A 11 -9.85 -7.23 16.43
C ARG A 11 -9.18 -8.18 15.46
N LEU A 12 -8.83 -9.38 15.90
CA LEU A 12 -8.30 -10.43 15.02
C LEU A 12 -9.32 -10.83 13.96
N LEU A 13 -10.58 -10.99 14.34
CA LEU A 13 -11.67 -11.31 13.41
C LEU A 13 -11.86 -10.17 12.39
N GLY A 14 -11.82 -8.92 12.82
CA GLY A 14 -11.82 -7.76 11.92
C GLY A 14 -10.66 -7.77 10.93
N ALA A 15 -9.46 -8.09 11.38
CA ALA A 15 -8.28 -8.22 10.51
C ALA A 15 -8.45 -9.35 9.48
N VAL A 16 -8.98 -10.50 9.89
CA VAL A 16 -9.29 -11.62 8.98
C VAL A 16 -10.33 -11.21 7.93
N VAL A 17 -11.37 -10.50 8.33
CA VAL A 17 -12.41 -9.97 7.42
C VAL A 17 -11.80 -9.01 6.41
N VAL A 18 -10.87 -8.13 6.82
CA VAL A 18 -10.13 -7.23 5.91
C VAL A 18 -9.34 -8.04 4.89
N VAL A 19 -8.56 -9.04 5.34
CA VAL A 19 -7.74 -9.87 4.46
C VAL A 19 -8.62 -10.64 3.47
N ALA A 20 -9.73 -11.19 3.91
CA ALA A 20 -10.69 -11.86 3.04
C ALA A 20 -11.30 -10.90 2.01
N GLY A 21 -11.67 -9.70 2.43
CA GLY A 21 -12.18 -8.65 1.55
C GLY A 21 -11.16 -8.23 0.48
N ILE A 22 -9.89 -8.03 0.88
CA ILE A 22 -8.79 -7.74 -0.05
C ILE A 22 -8.61 -8.87 -1.06
N ALA A 23 -8.61 -10.14 -0.61
CA ALA A 23 -8.50 -11.30 -1.48
C ALA A 23 -9.64 -11.36 -2.51
N MET A 24 -10.85 -10.97 -2.11
CA MET A 24 -12.00 -10.88 -3.01
C MET A 24 -11.88 -9.73 -4.00
N VAL A 25 -11.49 -8.53 -3.56
CA VAL A 25 -11.29 -7.37 -4.46
C VAL A 25 -10.22 -7.66 -5.50
N LEU A 26 -9.13 -8.30 -5.11
CA LEU A 26 -8.03 -8.68 -6.00
C LEU A 26 -8.33 -9.91 -6.86
N GLU A 27 -9.51 -10.53 -6.70
CA GLU A 27 -9.91 -11.75 -7.43
C GLU A 27 -8.84 -12.84 -7.43
N LEU A 28 -8.11 -12.98 -6.32
CA LEU A 28 -6.97 -13.88 -6.19
C LEU A 28 -7.23 -15.33 -6.62
N GLY A 29 -8.51 -15.74 -6.65
CA GLY A 29 -8.91 -17.07 -7.13
C GLY A 29 -9.29 -17.12 -8.62
N ARG A 30 -9.64 -16.00 -9.26
CA ARG A 30 -10.10 -15.94 -10.66
C ARG A 30 -8.94 -15.71 -11.63
N ASP A 31 -7.98 -14.90 -11.24
CA ASP A 31 -6.77 -14.66 -12.02
C ASP A 31 -5.83 -15.87 -12.04
N ALA A 32 -6.01 -16.83 -11.13
CA ALA A 32 -5.27 -18.09 -11.15
C ALA A 32 -5.47 -18.91 -12.45
N ARG A 33 -6.60 -18.73 -13.14
CA ARG A 33 -6.84 -19.37 -14.45
C ARG A 33 -6.09 -18.67 -15.59
N THR A 34 -5.92 -17.37 -15.52
CA THR A 34 -5.15 -16.59 -16.52
C THR A 34 -3.64 -16.71 -16.27
N ALA A 35 -3.24 -16.92 -15.02
CA ALA A 35 -1.87 -17.15 -14.61
C ALA A 35 -1.37 -18.59 -14.85
N ALA A 36 -2.24 -19.51 -15.26
CA ALA A 36 -1.87 -20.90 -15.60
C ALA A 36 -0.84 -20.99 -16.74
N ASN A 37 -0.68 -19.92 -17.54
CA ASN A 37 0.34 -19.82 -18.60
C ASN A 37 1.70 -19.24 -18.12
N ALA A 38 1.78 -18.73 -16.89
CA ALA A 38 3.06 -18.35 -16.28
C ALA A 38 3.57 -19.54 -15.46
N SER A 39 4.85 -19.91 -15.61
CA SER A 39 5.43 -20.98 -14.79
C SER A 39 5.09 -20.73 -13.31
N GLY A 40 4.52 -21.73 -12.63
CA GLY A 40 4.00 -21.59 -11.26
C GLY A 40 5.02 -20.98 -10.29
N ALA A 41 6.32 -21.27 -10.48
CA ALA A 41 7.42 -20.72 -9.71
C ALA A 41 7.54 -19.19 -9.83
N ARG A 42 7.38 -18.62 -11.02
CA ARG A 42 7.45 -17.16 -11.24
C ARG A 42 6.27 -16.45 -10.55
N LEU A 43 5.10 -17.03 -10.60
CA LEU A 43 3.91 -16.46 -9.96
C LEU A 43 4.04 -16.46 -8.43
N TRP A 44 4.52 -17.56 -7.86
CA TRP A 44 4.80 -17.63 -6.43
C TRP A 44 5.89 -16.67 -5.99
N GLY A 45 6.95 -16.49 -6.80
CA GLY A 45 7.99 -15.50 -6.55
C GLY A 45 7.44 -14.07 -6.51
N LEU A 46 6.58 -13.69 -7.46
CA LEU A 46 5.93 -12.37 -7.49
C LEU A 46 5.00 -12.16 -6.29
N ARG A 47 4.26 -13.18 -5.87
CA ARG A 47 3.40 -13.12 -4.68
C ARG A 47 4.22 -12.95 -3.40
N ALA A 48 5.27 -13.74 -3.24
CA ALA A 48 6.19 -13.62 -2.10
C ALA A 48 6.85 -12.23 -2.05
N PHE A 49 7.29 -11.72 -3.20
CA PHE A 49 7.83 -10.38 -3.31
C PHE A 49 6.80 -9.30 -2.92
N GLY A 50 5.55 -9.43 -3.35
CA GLY A 50 4.47 -8.53 -2.95
C GLY A 50 4.23 -8.53 -1.43
N VAL A 51 4.26 -9.70 -0.80
CA VAL A 51 4.14 -9.81 0.67
C VAL A 51 5.31 -9.11 1.36
N LEU A 52 6.54 -9.33 0.91
CA LEU A 52 7.74 -8.68 1.47
C LEU A 52 7.67 -7.15 1.33
N MET A 53 7.22 -6.65 0.19
CA MET A 53 7.01 -5.22 -0.02
C MET A 53 5.95 -4.64 0.92
N GLY A 54 4.85 -5.37 1.14
CA GLY A 54 3.81 -4.99 2.11
C GLY A 54 4.33 -4.94 3.55
N MET A 55 5.11 -5.94 3.96
CA MET A 55 5.77 -5.95 5.27
C MET A 55 6.74 -4.77 5.43
N GLY A 56 7.55 -4.48 4.41
CA GLY A 56 8.45 -3.33 4.39
C GLY A 56 7.71 -2.00 4.56
N SER A 57 6.60 -1.82 3.83
CA SER A 57 5.76 -0.62 3.92
C SER A 57 5.12 -0.46 5.31
N ALA A 58 4.62 -1.54 5.90
CA ALA A 58 4.06 -1.53 7.25
C ALA A 58 5.12 -1.18 8.30
N THR A 59 6.33 -1.75 8.19
CA THR A 59 7.46 -1.46 9.06
C THR A 59 7.89 0.01 8.93
N GLN A 60 8.01 0.52 7.71
CA GLN A 60 8.32 1.94 7.46
C GLN A 60 7.30 2.86 8.13
N THR A 61 6.01 2.56 7.99
CA THR A 61 4.92 3.34 8.60
C THR A 61 5.02 3.32 10.13
N ALA A 62 5.33 2.16 10.73
CA ALA A 62 5.50 2.03 12.18
C ALA A 62 6.70 2.84 12.69
N VAL A 63 7.85 2.72 12.01
CA VAL A 63 9.09 3.43 12.36
C VAL A 63 8.89 4.94 12.23
N ASN A 64 8.31 5.42 11.15
CA ASN A 64 8.03 6.84 10.95
C ASN A 64 7.04 7.39 11.99
N GLY A 65 6.03 6.61 12.36
CA GLY A 65 5.09 6.99 13.42
C GLY A 65 5.76 7.06 14.80
N HIS A 66 6.67 6.14 15.10
CA HIS A 66 7.47 6.17 16.33
C HIS A 66 8.41 7.37 16.34
N LEU A 67 9.16 7.57 15.26
CA LEU A 67 10.09 8.69 15.10
C LEU A 67 9.36 10.03 15.21
N GLY A 68 8.18 10.16 14.62
CA GLY A 68 7.35 11.36 14.73
C GLY A 68 6.94 11.69 16.17
N ARG A 69 6.72 10.67 17.00
CA ARG A 69 6.45 10.86 18.45
C ARG A 69 7.70 11.31 19.20
N VAL A 70 8.84 10.70 18.91
CA VAL A 70 10.13 11.04 19.58
C VAL A 70 10.57 12.46 19.23
N LEU A 71 10.43 12.85 17.97
CA LEU A 71 10.79 14.19 17.48
C LEU A 71 9.72 15.25 17.80
N GLY A 72 8.55 14.86 18.27
CA GLY A 72 7.40 15.76 18.46
C GLY A 72 6.85 16.33 17.14
N SER A 73 7.32 15.85 15.98
CA SER A 73 6.95 16.35 14.67
C SER A 73 6.86 15.23 13.62
N PRO A 74 5.64 14.87 13.17
CA PRO A 74 5.45 13.93 12.08
C PRO A 74 6.11 14.40 10.77
N LEU A 75 6.18 15.71 10.56
CA LEU A 75 6.79 16.30 9.37
C LEU A 75 8.31 16.01 9.33
N GLN A 76 9.01 16.20 10.44
CA GLN A 76 10.43 15.89 10.54
C GLN A 76 10.71 14.40 10.32
N ALA A 77 9.89 13.51 10.90
CA ALA A 77 10.01 12.07 10.67
C ALA A 77 9.84 11.70 9.20
N GLY A 78 8.86 12.29 8.53
CA GLY A 78 8.64 12.11 7.09
C GLY A 78 9.80 12.63 6.25
N GLN A 79 10.35 13.81 6.57
CA GLN A 79 11.52 14.38 5.90
C GLN A 79 12.75 13.47 6.02
N ILE A 80 13.05 12.98 7.23
CA ILE A 80 14.17 12.05 7.47
C ILE A 80 13.96 10.78 6.66
N SER A 81 12.77 10.21 6.66
CA SER A 81 12.46 9.00 5.90
C SER A 81 12.65 9.19 4.40
N LEU A 82 12.18 10.30 3.85
CA LEU A 82 12.35 10.64 2.43
C LEU A 82 13.82 10.91 2.09
N ALA A 83 14.56 11.60 2.96
CA ALA A 83 15.99 11.86 2.79
C ALA A 83 16.81 10.56 2.77
N VAL A 84 16.53 9.64 3.68
CA VAL A 84 17.17 8.30 3.70
C VAL A 84 16.83 7.52 2.43
N GLY A 85 15.56 7.52 2.01
CA GLY A 85 15.13 6.89 0.76
C GLY A 85 15.86 7.46 -0.47
N LEU A 86 15.96 8.80 -0.55
CA LEU A 86 16.69 9.47 -1.61
C LEU A 86 18.18 9.11 -1.60
N LEU A 87 18.80 9.07 -0.42
CA LEU A 87 20.21 8.68 -0.29
C LEU A 87 20.45 7.25 -0.78
N ILE A 88 19.60 6.31 -0.38
CA ILE A 88 19.69 4.92 -0.83
C ILE A 88 19.55 4.82 -2.35
N LEU A 89 18.57 5.51 -2.93
CA LEU A 89 18.37 5.54 -4.38
C LEU A 89 19.56 6.15 -5.10
N LEU A 90 20.13 7.24 -4.58
CA LEU A 90 21.32 7.87 -5.14
C LEU A 90 22.51 6.91 -5.15
N VAL A 91 22.74 6.23 -4.01
CA VAL A 91 23.80 5.22 -3.92
C VAL A 91 23.58 4.09 -4.92
N LEU A 92 22.35 3.56 -5.01
CA LEU A 92 22.01 2.51 -5.98
C LEU A 92 22.30 2.94 -7.43
N VAL A 93 21.89 4.16 -7.79
CA VAL A 93 22.15 4.72 -9.13
C VAL A 93 23.65 4.86 -9.41
N LEU A 94 24.42 5.31 -8.42
CA LEU A 94 25.86 5.45 -8.59
C LEU A 94 26.59 4.11 -8.72
N VAL A 95 26.10 3.08 -8.00
CA VAL A 95 26.71 1.74 -7.99
C VAL A 95 26.28 0.92 -9.21
N LEU A 96 25.03 1.06 -9.68
CA LEU A 96 24.51 0.28 -10.80
C LEU A 96 24.82 0.95 -12.15
N PRO A 97 25.72 0.37 -12.98
CA PRO A 97 26.18 1.01 -14.22
C PRO A 97 25.07 1.20 -15.25
N LYS A 98 24.01 0.37 -15.22
CA LYS A 98 22.84 0.52 -16.10
C LYS A 98 22.05 1.77 -15.77
N ASP A 99 21.78 2.02 -14.49
CA ASP A 99 20.97 3.14 -14.03
C ASP A 99 21.73 4.47 -14.19
N ARG A 100 23.05 4.45 -13.94
CA ARG A 100 23.92 5.59 -14.20
C ARG A 100 23.92 6.00 -15.68
N ARG A 101 23.95 5.03 -16.60
CA ARG A 101 23.88 5.31 -18.04
C ARG A 101 22.50 5.85 -18.42
N ALA A 102 21.42 5.29 -17.88
CA ALA A 102 20.07 5.75 -18.14
C ALA A 102 19.86 7.22 -17.72
N ILE A 103 20.44 7.64 -16.59
CA ILE A 103 20.40 9.04 -16.15
C ILE A 103 21.29 9.94 -17.04
N ALA A 104 22.47 9.45 -17.44
CA ALA A 104 23.39 10.20 -18.31
C ALA A 104 22.84 10.42 -19.72
N THR A 105 21.97 9.53 -20.22
CA THR A 105 21.28 9.68 -21.51
C THR A 105 20.11 10.67 -21.45
N GLY A 106 19.78 11.17 -20.28
CA GLY A 106 18.69 12.12 -20.03
C GLY A 106 17.33 11.44 -19.86
N VAL A 107 16.43 12.17 -19.21
CA VAL A 107 15.05 11.73 -19.01
C VAL A 107 14.28 11.93 -20.33
N THR A 108 13.71 10.86 -20.86
CA THR A 108 12.77 10.99 -21.99
C THR A 108 11.64 11.95 -21.61
N PRO A 109 11.31 12.93 -22.48
CA PRO A 109 10.24 13.88 -22.19
C PRO A 109 8.92 13.11 -21.99
N GLY A 110 8.42 13.15 -20.76
CA GLY A 110 7.14 12.56 -20.39
C GLY A 110 6.12 13.64 -20.03
N PRO A 111 4.84 13.32 -19.95
CA PRO A 111 3.82 14.27 -19.55
C PRO A 111 4.10 14.76 -18.13
N TRP A 112 3.88 16.06 -17.89
CA TRP A 112 4.18 16.74 -16.63
C TRP A 112 3.56 16.09 -15.38
N TRP A 113 2.42 15.44 -15.53
CA TRP A 113 1.72 14.77 -14.43
C TRP A 113 2.50 13.56 -13.85
N MET A 114 3.51 13.04 -14.55
CA MET A 114 4.39 11.98 -14.01
C MET A 114 5.09 12.43 -12.73
N TRP A 115 5.38 13.72 -12.59
CA TRP A 115 6.04 14.27 -11.41
C TRP A 115 5.13 14.33 -10.19
N LEU A 116 3.80 14.32 -10.39
CA LEU A 116 2.83 14.29 -9.29
C LEU A 116 2.98 13.04 -8.42
N GLY A 117 3.49 11.93 -8.96
CA GLY A 117 3.73 10.71 -8.19
C GLY A 117 4.66 10.91 -7.00
N GLY A 118 5.71 11.72 -7.16
CA GLY A 118 6.62 12.08 -6.06
C GLY A 118 5.93 12.91 -4.97
N VAL A 119 5.14 13.89 -5.37
CA VAL A 119 4.37 14.75 -4.45
C VAL A 119 3.34 13.91 -3.68
N LEU A 120 2.56 13.08 -4.36
CA LEU A 120 1.58 12.20 -3.72
C LEU A 120 2.25 11.17 -2.80
N GLY A 121 3.42 10.64 -3.19
CA GLY A 121 4.24 9.77 -2.35
C GLY A 121 4.70 10.46 -1.06
N ALA A 122 5.12 11.72 -1.14
CA ALA A 122 5.49 12.50 0.03
C ALA A 122 4.28 12.70 0.97
N PHE A 123 3.11 13.05 0.45
CA PHE A 123 1.87 13.16 1.23
C PHE A 123 1.51 11.84 1.91
N PHE A 124 1.71 10.71 1.25
CA PHE A 124 1.48 9.39 1.84
C PHE A 124 2.41 9.15 3.05
N VAL A 125 3.70 9.46 2.93
CA VAL A 125 4.68 9.28 4.01
C VAL A 125 4.38 10.20 5.18
N PHE A 126 4.14 11.49 4.93
CA PHE A 126 3.79 12.46 5.99
C PHE A 126 2.45 12.11 6.66
N GLY A 127 1.45 11.74 5.88
CA GLY A 127 0.15 11.31 6.37
C GLY A 127 0.27 10.08 7.28
N GLY A 128 1.04 9.07 6.87
CA GLY A 128 1.33 7.90 7.69
C GLY A 128 1.99 8.26 9.02
N ALA A 129 3.05 9.09 8.98
CA ALA A 129 3.75 9.55 10.17
C ALA A 129 2.84 10.33 11.14
N ALA A 130 1.92 11.14 10.62
CA ALA A 130 0.98 11.94 11.41
C ALA A 130 -0.18 11.12 12.00
N LEU A 131 -0.63 10.09 11.29
CA LEU A 131 -1.80 9.29 11.70
C LEU A 131 -1.44 8.18 12.68
N VAL A 132 -0.25 7.57 12.58
CA VAL A 132 0.18 6.46 13.45
C VAL A 132 0.13 6.82 14.94
N PRO A 133 0.58 7.97 15.41
CA PRO A 133 0.50 8.33 16.84
C PRO A 133 -0.92 8.44 17.36
N ARG A 134 -1.90 8.77 16.49
CA ARG A 134 -3.30 9.00 16.85
C ARG A 134 -4.17 7.76 16.68
N LEU A 135 -3.94 7.00 15.63
CA LEU A 135 -4.79 5.86 15.23
C LEU A 135 -4.15 4.50 15.50
N GLY A 136 -2.84 4.47 15.73
CA GLY A 136 -2.05 3.25 15.77
C GLY A 136 -1.62 2.77 14.37
N THR A 137 -0.54 1.98 14.33
CA THR A 137 0.06 1.50 13.08
C THR A 137 -0.90 0.63 12.27
N GLY A 138 -1.56 -0.33 12.93
CA GLY A 138 -2.48 -1.25 12.26
C GLY A 138 -3.63 -0.53 11.57
N THR A 139 -4.31 0.37 12.26
CA THR A 139 -5.44 1.14 11.69
C THR A 139 -4.99 2.03 10.54
N THR A 140 -3.82 2.67 10.67
CA THR A 140 -3.27 3.53 9.62
C THR A 140 -2.94 2.73 8.36
N VAL A 141 -2.28 1.58 8.49
CA VAL A 141 -1.94 0.71 7.35
C VAL A 141 -3.20 0.16 6.68
N ILE A 142 -4.17 -0.33 7.46
CA ILE A 142 -5.43 -0.86 6.91
C ILE A 142 -6.22 0.25 6.21
N GLY A 143 -6.30 1.45 6.80
CA GLY A 143 -6.96 2.60 6.18
C GLY A 143 -6.29 3.01 4.88
N SER A 144 -4.95 3.04 4.83
CA SER A 144 -4.19 3.34 3.61
C SER A 144 -4.41 2.30 2.52
N LEU A 145 -4.42 1.01 2.87
CA LEU A 145 -4.72 -0.07 1.92
C LEU A 145 -6.14 0.05 1.37
N THR A 146 -7.11 0.32 2.23
CA THR A 146 -8.50 0.52 1.80
C THR A 146 -8.62 1.68 0.83
N GLY A 147 -8.00 2.83 1.16
CA GLY A 147 -7.95 3.99 0.26
C GLY A 147 -7.30 3.67 -1.08
N THR A 148 -6.19 2.95 -1.08
CA THR A 148 -5.49 2.52 -2.31
C THR A 148 -6.36 1.60 -3.17
N ILE A 149 -7.08 0.65 -2.56
CA ILE A 149 -7.97 -0.27 -3.26
C ILE A 149 -9.15 0.50 -3.89
N ILE A 150 -9.79 1.39 -3.12
CA ILE A 150 -10.91 2.20 -3.62
C ILE A 150 -10.45 3.08 -4.79
N CYS A 151 -9.35 3.81 -4.60
CA CYS A 151 -8.79 4.67 -5.63
C CYS A 151 -8.41 3.88 -6.88
N GLY A 152 -7.76 2.72 -6.71
CA GLY A 152 -7.42 1.82 -7.81
C GLY A 152 -8.64 1.35 -8.60
N GLN A 153 -9.73 0.98 -7.93
CA GLN A 153 -10.99 0.57 -8.58
C GLN A 153 -11.64 1.73 -9.35
N VAL A 154 -11.63 2.94 -8.78
CA VAL A 154 -12.15 4.14 -9.46
C VAL A 154 -11.33 4.45 -10.71
N LEU A 155 -10.01 4.48 -10.61
CA LEU A 155 -9.12 4.73 -11.75
C LEU A 155 -9.28 3.69 -12.85
N GLU A 156 -9.40 2.41 -12.47
CA GLU A 156 -9.63 1.30 -13.41
C GLU A 156 -11.00 1.43 -14.13
N SER A 157 -12.04 1.84 -13.41
CA SER A 157 -13.37 2.08 -13.99
C SER A 157 -13.38 3.27 -14.95
N LEU A 158 -12.58 4.29 -14.68
CA LEU A 158 -12.39 5.45 -15.55
C LEU A 158 -11.48 5.16 -16.76
N GLY A 159 -10.81 3.99 -16.79
CA GLY A 159 -9.88 3.61 -17.84
C GLY A 159 -8.53 4.33 -17.78
N VAL A 160 -8.21 4.95 -16.65
CA VAL A 160 -6.94 5.64 -16.45
C VAL A 160 -5.80 4.62 -16.32
N GLY A 161 -4.79 4.74 -17.16
CA GLY A 161 -3.60 3.88 -17.15
C GLY A 161 -3.67 2.66 -18.07
N THR A 162 -4.82 2.08 -18.35
CA THR A 162 -4.97 0.89 -19.22
C THR A 162 -5.55 1.20 -20.61
N GLY A 163 -6.04 2.41 -20.82
CA GLY A 163 -6.68 2.83 -22.08
C GLY A 163 -8.00 2.10 -22.40
N LYS A 164 -8.37 1.11 -21.60
CA LYS A 164 -9.64 0.37 -21.74
C LYS A 164 -10.50 0.62 -20.51
N ARG A 165 -11.65 1.27 -20.69
CA ARG A 165 -12.67 1.34 -19.65
C ARG A 165 -13.12 -0.09 -19.35
N ARG A 166 -12.75 -0.62 -18.21
CA ARG A 166 -13.41 -1.80 -17.66
C ARG A 166 -14.74 -1.31 -17.11
N GLY A 167 -15.84 -1.98 -17.53
CA GLY A 167 -17.17 -1.69 -17.02
C GLY A 167 -17.24 -1.69 -15.49
N LEU A 168 -18.44 -1.40 -14.95
CA LEU A 168 -18.70 -1.38 -13.51
C LEU A 168 -18.02 -2.57 -12.79
N PRO A 169 -17.47 -2.35 -11.57
CA PRO A 169 -16.81 -3.39 -10.83
C PRO A 169 -17.75 -4.59 -10.64
N THR A 170 -17.23 -5.78 -10.81
CA THR A 170 -17.98 -7.03 -10.63
C THR A 170 -18.64 -7.04 -9.24
N PRO A 171 -19.89 -7.54 -9.08
CA PRO A 171 -20.55 -7.58 -7.77
C PRO A 171 -19.69 -8.26 -6.69
N TYR A 172 -18.84 -9.20 -7.09
CA TYR A 172 -17.85 -9.85 -6.23
C TYR A 172 -16.81 -8.87 -5.67
N ARG A 173 -16.32 -7.92 -6.47
CA ARG A 173 -15.39 -6.86 -6.05
C ARG A 173 -16.06 -5.86 -5.12
N LEU A 174 -17.32 -5.50 -5.41
CA LEU A 174 -18.11 -4.63 -4.53
C LEU A 174 -18.32 -5.26 -3.16
N PHE A 175 -18.64 -6.56 -3.11
CA PHE A 175 -18.79 -7.29 -1.87
C PHE A 175 -17.46 -7.34 -1.08
N GLY A 176 -16.34 -7.60 -1.76
CA GLY A 176 -15.01 -7.55 -1.16
C GLY A 176 -14.69 -6.17 -0.57
N LEU A 177 -15.07 -5.09 -1.24
CA LEU A 177 -14.89 -3.73 -0.74
C LEU A 177 -15.71 -3.46 0.52
N VAL A 178 -16.96 -3.90 0.56
CA VAL A 178 -17.81 -3.81 1.76
C VAL A 178 -17.18 -4.58 2.93
N LEU A 179 -16.64 -5.79 2.68
CA LEU A 179 -15.94 -6.55 3.70
C LEU A 179 -14.70 -5.81 4.24
N VAL A 180 -13.91 -5.19 3.37
CA VAL A 180 -12.75 -4.39 3.80
C VAL A 180 -13.19 -3.25 4.71
N ILE A 181 -14.19 -2.47 4.30
CA ILE A 181 -14.70 -1.34 5.09
C ILE A 181 -15.25 -1.81 6.44
N THR A 182 -16.03 -2.90 6.44
CA THR A 182 -16.60 -3.48 7.67
C THR A 182 -15.49 -3.98 8.61
N GLY A 183 -14.50 -4.69 8.09
CA GLY A 183 -13.38 -5.19 8.88
C GLY A 183 -12.53 -4.06 9.48
N VAL A 184 -12.31 -2.96 8.74
CA VAL A 184 -11.66 -1.74 9.27
C VAL A 184 -12.47 -1.12 10.40
N ALA A 185 -13.79 -1.01 10.22
CA ALA A 185 -14.66 -0.49 11.25
C ALA A 185 -14.61 -1.36 12.52
N MET A 186 -14.64 -2.68 12.39
CA MET A 186 -14.50 -3.61 13.52
C MET A 186 -13.16 -3.45 14.25
N VAL A 187 -12.06 -3.33 13.53
CA VAL A 187 -10.72 -3.15 14.15
C VAL A 187 -10.64 -1.82 14.92
N ARG A 188 -11.37 -0.78 14.48
CA ARG A 188 -11.30 0.56 15.07
C ARG A 188 -12.27 0.78 16.20
N LEU A 189 -13.49 0.25 16.12
CA LEU A 189 -14.56 0.51 17.08
C LEU A 189 -14.47 -0.37 18.34
N LEU A 190 -13.67 -1.42 18.29
CA LEU A 190 -13.43 -2.39 19.36
C LEU A 190 -11.99 -2.31 19.88
#